data_2fbcc99fedbdc0f700b2e7be22174f06
#
_entry.id   2fbcc99fedbdc0f700b2e7be22174f06
#
_cell.length_a   1.000
_cell.length_b   1.000
_cell.length_c   1.000
_cell.angle_alpha   90.00
_cell.angle_beta   90.00
_cell.angle_gamma   90.00
#
_symmetry.space_group_name_H-M   'P 1'
#
loop_
_entity.id
_entity.type
_entity.pdbx_description
1 polymer ?
#
loop_
_entity_poly.entity_id
_entity_poly.type
_entity_poly.pdbx_seq_one_letter_code
_entity_poly.pdbx_strand_id
1 'polypeptide(L)'
;MKQELGKVIEVFIPQEYKNNKLIDVMDIKNIGFKVMTDNGIEEIIQEQNEFNSNIMKNDTVLITEQTISNKKFIDIELYEVSNE
;
A
#
# COMPACT_ATOMS: atom_id res chain seq x y z
N MET A 1 -4.74 14.22 -10.71
CA MET A 1 -3.83 13.16 -10.24
C MET A 1 -2.89 13.73 -9.18
N LYS A 2 -2.77 13.04 -8.07
CA LYS A 2 -1.91 13.45 -6.96
C LYS A 2 -0.84 12.38 -6.75
N GLN A 3 0.41 12.80 -6.60
CA GLN A 3 1.51 11.88 -6.35
C GLN A 3 2.31 12.36 -5.14
N GLU A 4 2.75 11.42 -4.31
CA GLU A 4 3.63 11.73 -3.19
C GLU A 4 4.59 10.57 -2.94
N LEU A 5 5.75 10.92 -2.39
CA LEU A 5 6.73 9.94 -1.96
C LEU A 5 6.57 9.65 -0.47
N GLY A 6 6.82 8.43 -0.09
CA GLY A 6 6.77 8.04 1.30
C GLY A 6 7.73 6.90 1.61
N LYS A 7 7.93 6.65 2.89
CA LYS A 7 8.75 5.56 3.37
C LYS A 7 7.87 4.53 4.05
N VAL A 8 8.01 3.27 3.65
CA VAL A 8 7.24 2.18 4.23
C VAL A 8 7.76 1.89 5.63
N ILE A 9 6.90 2.03 6.63
CA ILE A 9 7.25 1.74 8.02
C ILE A 9 6.75 0.37 8.48
N GLU A 10 5.74 -0.16 7.79
CA GLU A 10 5.22 -1.49 8.08
C GLU A 10 4.55 -2.08 6.84
N VAL A 11 4.78 -3.35 6.60
CA VAL A 11 4.03 -4.14 5.63
C VAL A 11 3.25 -5.17 6.43
N PHE A 12 1.95 -5.24 6.22
CA PHE A 12 1.10 -6.14 6.97
C PHE A 12 0.09 -6.82 6.06
N ILE A 13 -0.46 -7.89 6.57
CA ILE A 13 -1.51 -8.61 5.86
C ILE A 13 -2.82 -8.27 6.55
N PRO A 14 -3.75 -7.62 5.84
CA PRO A 14 -5.02 -7.26 6.45
C PRO A 14 -5.78 -8.50 6.89
N GLN A 15 -6.37 -8.42 8.08
CA GLN A 15 -7.18 -9.49 8.61
C GLN A 15 -8.61 -9.01 8.73
N GLU A 16 -9.55 -9.85 8.37
CA GLU A 16 -10.97 -9.56 8.50
C GLU A 16 -11.62 -10.54 9.43
N TYR A 17 -12.60 -10.04 10.17
CA TYR A 17 -13.47 -10.89 10.98
C TYR A 17 -14.73 -11.23 10.18
N LYS A 18 -15.01 -12.49 10.05
CA LYS A 18 -16.25 -12.97 9.44
C LYS A 18 -16.90 -13.96 10.41
N ASN A 19 -18.16 -13.70 10.75
CA ASN A 19 -18.89 -14.52 11.72
C ASN A 19 -18.14 -14.65 13.06
N ASN A 20 -17.56 -13.55 13.55
CA ASN A 20 -16.76 -13.49 14.77
C ASN A 20 -15.50 -14.38 14.76
N LYS A 21 -15.08 -14.82 13.59
CA LYS A 21 -13.84 -15.56 13.43
C LYS A 21 -12.86 -14.75 12.60
N LEU A 22 -11.60 -14.76 13.03
CA LEU A 22 -10.52 -14.17 12.25
C LEU A 22 -10.29 -15.05 11.03
N ILE A 23 -10.45 -14.46 9.84
CA ILE A 23 -10.20 -15.19 8.59
C ILE A 23 -8.71 -15.21 8.33
N ASP A 24 -8.18 -16.39 8.06
CA ASP A 24 -6.79 -16.53 7.69
C ASP A 24 -6.56 -15.87 6.34
N VAL A 25 -5.46 -15.18 6.27
CA VAL A 25 -5.04 -14.31 5.21
C VAL A 25 -4.86 -14.97 3.85
N MET A 26 -4.73 -16.28 3.83
CA MET A 26 -4.51 -17.03 2.60
C MET A 26 -5.64 -16.88 1.60
N ASP A 27 -6.83 -16.54 2.07
CA ASP A 27 -8.00 -16.34 1.22
C ASP A 27 -8.20 -14.88 0.80
N ILE A 28 -7.45 -13.98 1.41
CA ILE A 28 -7.54 -12.55 1.12
C ILE A 28 -6.27 -12.14 0.37
N LYS A 29 -6.42 -11.82 -0.91
CA LYS A 29 -5.30 -11.43 -1.75
C LYS A 29 -4.90 -9.97 -1.56
N ASN A 30 -5.07 -9.45 -0.35
CA ASN A 30 -4.78 -8.06 -0.04
C ASN A 30 -3.49 -7.93 0.76
N ILE A 31 -2.82 -6.81 0.56
CA ILE A 31 -1.61 -6.44 1.27
C ILE A 31 -1.77 -5.00 1.78
N GLY A 32 -1.30 -4.75 2.98
CA GLY A 32 -1.38 -3.44 3.60
C GLY A 32 -0.01 -2.82 3.82
N PHE A 33 0.03 -1.51 3.72
CA PHE A 33 1.25 -0.72 3.93
C PHE A 33 0.95 0.45 4.85
N LYS A 34 1.80 0.66 5.84
CA LYS A 34 1.83 1.92 6.57
C LYS A 34 3.00 2.72 6.02
N VAL A 35 2.71 3.90 5.52
CA VAL A 35 3.69 4.73 4.80
C VAL A 35 3.78 6.10 5.47
N MET A 36 4.99 6.50 5.80
CA MET A 36 5.25 7.85 6.31
C MET A 36 5.43 8.80 5.15
N THR A 37 4.59 9.81 5.06
CA THR A 37 4.67 10.87 4.07
C THR A 37 4.82 12.22 4.75
N ASP A 38 4.95 13.30 3.98
CA ASP A 38 4.98 14.65 4.53
C ASP A 38 3.67 15.03 5.22
N ASN A 39 2.60 14.31 4.93
CA ASN A 39 1.28 14.55 5.51
C ASN A 39 0.99 13.63 6.70
N GLY A 40 1.96 12.85 7.15
CA GLY A 40 1.81 11.92 8.26
C GLY A 40 1.83 10.46 7.80
N ILE A 41 1.30 9.59 8.65
CA ILE A 41 1.26 8.16 8.36
C ILE A 41 -0.05 7.84 7.63
N GLU A 42 0.08 7.22 6.46
CA GLU A 42 -1.05 6.75 5.68
C GLU A 42 -1.07 5.22 5.66
N GLU A 43 -2.26 4.65 5.79
CA GLU A 43 -2.47 3.22 5.66
C GLU A 43 -3.11 2.94 4.31
N ILE A 44 -2.46 2.08 3.51
CA ILE A 44 -2.90 1.75 2.17
C ILE A 44 -3.08 0.24 2.09
N ILE A 45 -4.28 -0.18 1.70
CA ILE A 45 -4.59 -1.59 1.51
C ILE A 45 -4.96 -1.80 0.05
N GLN A 46 -4.29 -2.74 -0.60
CA GLN A 46 -4.48 -3.03 -2.01
C GLN A 46 -4.51 -4.53 -2.27
N GLU A 47 -5.09 -4.90 -3.39
CA GLU A 47 -4.96 -6.26 -3.88
C GLU A 47 -3.50 -6.50 -4.26
N GLN A 48 -2.97 -7.65 -3.87
CA GLN A 48 -1.59 -8.01 -4.13
C GLN A 48 -1.34 -8.21 -5.62
N ASN A 49 -0.26 -7.64 -6.13
CA ASN A 49 0.13 -7.75 -7.53
C ASN A 49 1.65 -7.83 -7.65
N GLU A 50 2.16 -7.94 -8.88
CA GLU A 50 3.59 -8.05 -9.12
C GLU A 50 4.39 -6.78 -8.74
N PHE A 51 3.72 -5.63 -8.68
CA PHE A 51 4.39 -4.37 -8.36
C PHE A 51 4.47 -4.12 -6.85
N ASN A 52 3.42 -4.46 -6.11
CA ASN A 52 3.39 -4.19 -4.68
C ASN A 52 3.91 -5.34 -3.81
N SER A 53 3.99 -6.56 -4.33
CA SER A 53 4.46 -7.71 -3.55
C SER A 53 5.95 -7.66 -3.21
N ASN A 54 6.72 -6.82 -3.89
CA ASN A 54 8.15 -6.65 -3.65
C ASN A 54 8.47 -5.49 -2.72
N ILE A 55 7.46 -4.76 -2.26
CA ILE A 55 7.66 -3.62 -1.36
C ILE A 55 7.92 -4.13 0.04
N MET A 56 8.99 -3.65 0.65
CA MET A 56 9.42 -4.06 1.99
C MET A 56 9.51 -2.86 2.92
N LYS A 57 9.58 -3.14 4.22
CA LYS A 57 9.81 -2.12 5.23
C LYS A 57 11.11 -1.36 4.91
N ASN A 58 11.05 -0.04 5.06
CA ASN A 58 12.11 0.92 4.79
C ASN A 58 12.29 1.29 3.31
N ASP A 59 11.52 0.68 2.42
CA ASP A 59 11.54 1.09 1.02
C ASP A 59 10.88 2.46 0.82
N THR A 60 11.38 3.19 -0.17
CA THR A 60 10.73 4.41 -0.64
C THR A 60 9.74 4.04 -1.72
N VAL A 61 8.53 4.57 -1.62
CA VAL A 61 7.44 4.28 -2.54
C VAL A 61 6.84 5.55 -3.10
N LEU A 62 6.29 5.42 -4.30
CA LEU A 62 5.47 6.47 -4.92
C LEU A 62 4.01 6.08 -4.78
N ILE A 63 3.25 6.96 -4.18
CA ILE A 63 1.81 6.80 -4.02
C ILE A 63 1.14 7.70 -5.04
N THR A 64 0.32 7.12 -5.89
CA THR A 64 -0.43 7.84 -6.92
C THR A 64 -1.92 7.74 -6.62
N GLU A 65 -2.57 8.89 -6.53
CA GLU A 65 -3.99 8.99 -6.29
C GLU A 65 -4.68 9.61 -7.49
N GLN A 66 -5.71 8.93 -7.98
CA GLN A 66 -6.52 9.40 -9.11
C GLN A 66 -7.99 9.30 -8.77
N THR A 67 -8.77 10.24 -9.27
CA THR A 67 -10.23 10.17 -9.18
C THR A 67 -10.77 10.07 -10.59
N ILE A 68 -11.46 8.97 -10.88
CA ILE A 68 -12.08 8.70 -12.18
C ILE A 68 -13.55 8.38 -11.94
N SER A 69 -14.44 9.12 -12.56
CA SER A 69 -15.90 8.94 -12.42
C SER A 69 -16.36 8.89 -10.96
N ASN A 70 -15.84 9.82 -10.15
CA ASN A 70 -16.12 9.95 -8.71
C ASN A 70 -15.60 8.78 -7.86
N LYS A 71 -14.77 7.93 -8.43
CA LYS A 71 -14.09 6.86 -7.68
C LYS A 71 -12.62 7.20 -7.50
N LYS A 72 -12.15 7.00 -6.28
CA LYS A 72 -10.76 7.24 -5.91
C LYS A 72 -9.96 5.95 -6.09
N PHE A 73 -8.87 6.05 -6.83
CA PHE A 73 -7.94 4.96 -7.04
C PHE A 73 -6.58 5.34 -6.46
N ILE A 74 -5.99 4.42 -5.71
CA ILE A 74 -4.68 4.63 -5.10
C ILE A 74 -3.77 3.49 -5.53
N ASP A 75 -2.62 3.84 -6.11
CA ASP A 75 -1.57 2.90 -6.45
C ASP A 75 -0.33 3.18 -5.64
N ILE A 76 0.38 2.13 -5.31
CA ILE A 76 1.66 2.22 -4.61
C ILE A 76 2.69 1.37 -5.36
N GLU A 77 3.86 1.95 -5.61
CA GLU A 77 4.93 1.25 -6.30
C GLU A 77 6.29 1.64 -5.73
N LEU A 78 7.27 0.76 -5.90
CA LEU A 78 8.64 1.06 -5.50
C LEU A 78 9.16 2.26 -6.28
N TYR A 79 9.78 3.17 -5.55
CA TYR A 79 10.47 4.30 -6.15
C TYR A 79 11.97 4.11 -5.98
N GLU A 80 12.65 3.87 -7.09
CA GLU A 80 14.08 3.68 -7.07
C GLU A 80 14.79 4.98 -7.46
N VAL A 81 15.66 5.41 -6.57
CA VAL A 81 16.53 6.55 -6.87
C VAL A 81 17.84 5.99 -7.41
N SER A 82 18.15 6.35 -8.64
CA SER A 82 19.42 5.99 -9.23
C SER A 82 20.53 6.80 -8.59
N ASN A 83 21.48 6.13 -7.95
CA ASN A 83 22.64 6.77 -7.34
C ASN A 83 23.86 6.65 -8.28
N GLU A 84 23.74 7.24 -9.42
CA GLU A 84 24.91 7.34 -10.30
C GLU A 84 25.64 8.66 -10.13
#